data_58724d9684452ac762cc9ed98b247bf6
#
_entry.id   58724d9684452ac762cc9ed98b247bf6
#
_cell.length_a   1.000
_cell.length_b   1.000
_cell.length_c   1.000
_cell.angle_alpha   90.00
_cell.angle_beta   90.00
_cell.angle_gamma   90.00
#
_symmetry.space_group_name_H-M   'P 1'
#
loop_
_entity.id
_entity.type
_entity.pdbx_description
1 polymer ?
#
loop_
_entity_poly.entity_id
_entity_poly.type
_entity_poly.pdbx_seq_one_letter_code
_entity_poly.pdbx_strand_id
1 'polypeptide(L)'
;MRQAIGRFTVLFSVLFTVMAMSTVQSYAVEARPVPVTASDKYALRSVSNGLYVSTEVNTGGARQAMLRARAAAPTHRDLGSWEKFTLHTGDKGWTTTLRSEANGNYVTTERNYTGSHENLLRARGTSVGEWEKLQLEKQPDNTYAIKAWTNNGYKYVTAEVQDAGSDNGLLRARADAVGSWQKFELVFLGEENASDEGGRPAPASPAPAADFRVMSWNVCANNNSGCRNHRVEGPSLGAQVTARMGNQASEYRAVFLQELCESHAKEIEKALEVITGTGWDVRFAPIKYTVDGSSVKAAKSCDRAGSAASGWKDRGAYGVALALPDSNVWYTSYDLPSPQNRTIGSTWVRMEQRTALCAVLPAQALQFCTSHFSAGITQDDPVPGTKRKEQAAKLQEIVHSYTPAGYRTVYGGDFNVVPPDSASEDEPKDVLTAAYAADTECDEGRWSARPRDGRATKPLDNRNIKIDYLFAPSSATVESCDVPATTGPSDHYPIMG
;
A
#
# COMPACT_ATOMS: atom_id res chain seq x y z
N MET A 1 14.70 86.20 38.71
CA MET A 1 16.08 86.03 38.09
C MET A 1 16.50 84.57 38.17
N ARG A 2 17.03 84.08 37.09
CA ARG A 2 17.57 82.77 36.82
C ARG A 2 16.55 81.63 36.54
N GLN A 3 16.42 81.40 35.25
CA GLN A 3 15.85 80.23 34.59
C GLN A 3 16.68 78.97 34.86
N ALA A 4 16.04 77.86 35.09
CA ALA A 4 16.67 76.55 35.04
C ALA A 4 16.00 75.73 33.93
N ILE A 5 16.80 75.41 32.92
CA ILE A 5 16.44 74.66 31.77
C ILE A 5 16.47 73.17 32.14
N GLY A 6 15.31 72.51 32.15
CA GLY A 6 15.20 71.05 32.29
C GLY A 6 15.45 70.35 30.96
N ARG A 7 16.47 69.48 30.89
CA ARG A 7 16.71 68.59 29.78
C ARG A 7 15.80 67.36 29.87
N PHE A 8 14.95 67.18 28.88
CA PHE A 8 14.23 65.93 28.65
C PHE A 8 15.15 64.92 27.94
N THR A 9 15.45 63.80 28.56
CA THR A 9 16.13 62.67 27.94
C THR A 9 15.07 61.69 27.47
N VAL A 10 14.89 61.53 26.15
CA VAL A 10 14.01 60.53 25.56
C VAL A 10 14.82 59.25 25.42
N LEU A 11 14.44 58.24 26.17
CA LEU A 11 14.94 56.86 25.98
C LEU A 11 14.17 56.22 24.83
N PHE A 12 14.86 55.97 23.73
CA PHE A 12 14.38 55.06 22.67
C PHE A 12 14.64 53.64 23.10
N SER A 13 13.62 52.90 23.47
CA SER A 13 13.68 51.44 23.61
C SER A 13 13.57 50.83 22.21
N VAL A 14 14.69 50.33 21.69
CA VAL A 14 14.72 49.53 20.47
C VAL A 14 14.31 48.10 20.88
N LEU A 15 13.12 47.69 20.53
CA LEU A 15 12.63 46.33 20.64
C LEU A 15 13.30 45.49 19.53
N PHE A 16 14.31 44.70 19.85
CA PHE A 16 14.83 43.68 18.96
C PHE A 16 13.86 42.50 18.94
N THR A 17 13.04 42.42 17.88
CA THR A 17 12.28 41.21 17.59
C THR A 17 13.25 40.18 17.04
N VAL A 18 13.64 39.21 17.86
CA VAL A 18 14.40 38.04 17.40
C VAL A 18 13.43 37.16 16.62
N MET A 19 13.45 37.26 15.29
CA MET A 19 12.88 36.23 14.43
C MET A 19 13.72 34.98 14.60
N ALA A 20 13.17 34.01 15.33
CA ALA A 20 13.69 32.66 15.31
C ALA A 20 13.47 32.07 13.90
N MET A 21 14.48 32.16 13.04
CA MET A 21 14.55 31.35 11.84
C MET A 21 14.72 29.91 12.28
N SER A 22 13.62 29.15 12.27
CA SER A 22 13.67 27.70 12.33
C SER A 22 14.40 27.23 11.08
N THR A 23 15.68 26.90 11.24
CA THR A 23 16.44 26.16 10.24
C THR A 23 15.78 24.80 10.11
N VAL A 24 15.07 24.57 9.02
CA VAL A 24 14.70 23.23 8.59
C VAL A 24 16.02 22.48 8.36
N GLN A 25 16.41 21.70 9.33
CA GLN A 25 17.58 20.85 9.23
C GLN A 25 17.21 19.73 8.28
N SER A 26 17.57 19.88 7.01
CA SER A 26 17.55 18.78 6.05
C SER A 26 18.57 17.75 6.56
N TYR A 27 18.09 16.67 7.14
CA TYR A 27 18.93 15.52 7.43
C TYR A 27 19.40 14.97 6.08
N ALA A 28 20.62 15.30 5.71
CA ALA A 28 21.31 14.62 4.64
C ALA A 28 21.43 13.15 5.06
N VAL A 29 20.71 12.26 4.38
CA VAL A 29 20.91 10.83 4.51
C VAL A 29 22.36 10.58 4.14
N GLU A 30 23.18 10.17 5.10
CA GLU A 30 24.56 9.82 4.86
C GLU A 30 24.60 8.70 3.83
N ALA A 31 25.02 9.03 2.62
CA ALA A 31 25.20 8.05 1.57
C ALA A 31 26.34 7.11 1.97
N ARG A 32 25.99 5.89 2.42
CA ARG A 32 27.00 4.87 2.68
C ARG A 32 27.77 4.56 1.40
N PRO A 33 29.08 4.41 1.49
CA PRO A 33 29.85 3.96 0.33
C PRO A 33 29.45 2.52 -0.04
N VAL A 34 29.20 2.25 -1.30
CA VAL A 34 29.16 0.89 -1.85
C VAL A 34 30.59 0.33 -1.84
N PRO A 35 30.86 -0.86 -1.34
CA PRO A 35 29.99 -2.02 -1.19
C PRO A 35 29.29 -2.11 0.18
N VAL A 36 28.08 -2.66 0.15
CA VAL A 36 27.20 -2.89 1.27
C VAL A 36 27.09 -4.39 1.57
N THR A 37 26.66 -4.75 2.77
CA THR A 37 26.44 -6.15 3.11
C THR A 37 25.23 -6.72 2.35
N ALA A 38 25.20 -8.03 2.13
CA ALA A 38 24.13 -8.70 1.37
C ALA A 38 22.73 -8.57 1.99
N SER A 39 22.63 -8.00 3.18
CA SER A 39 21.36 -7.79 3.90
C SER A 39 20.84 -6.35 3.83
N ASP A 40 21.65 -5.40 3.36
CA ASP A 40 21.27 -4.00 3.33
C ASP A 40 20.21 -3.74 2.24
N LYS A 41 19.14 -3.05 2.64
CA LYS A 41 18.05 -2.67 1.74
C LYS A 41 18.16 -1.21 1.36
N TYR A 42 17.82 -0.92 0.12
CA TYR A 42 17.86 0.42 -0.46
C TYR A 42 16.60 0.70 -1.26
N ALA A 43 16.26 1.98 -1.35
CA ALA A 43 15.37 2.49 -2.38
C ALA A 43 16.16 3.40 -3.33
N LEU A 44 15.70 3.45 -4.57
CA LEU A 44 16.23 4.39 -5.58
C LEU A 44 15.20 5.50 -5.77
N ARG A 45 15.62 6.76 -5.65
CA ARG A 45 14.76 7.91 -5.91
C ARG A 45 15.32 8.70 -7.09
N SER A 46 14.52 8.85 -8.13
CA SER A 46 14.93 9.62 -9.32
C SER A 46 15.03 11.10 -9.00
N VAL A 47 16.15 11.72 -9.33
CA VAL A 47 16.37 13.16 -9.14
C VAL A 47 15.45 13.98 -10.06
N SER A 48 15.12 13.46 -11.23
CA SER A 48 14.38 14.22 -12.26
C SER A 48 12.92 14.48 -11.91
N ASN A 49 12.26 13.57 -11.19
CA ASN A 49 10.85 13.73 -10.78
C ASN A 49 10.62 13.59 -9.27
N GLY A 50 11.66 13.28 -8.50
CA GLY A 50 11.59 13.12 -7.05
C GLY A 50 10.85 11.86 -6.59
N LEU A 51 10.53 10.92 -7.49
CA LEU A 51 9.76 9.72 -7.19
C LEU A 51 10.66 8.50 -7.02
N TYR A 52 10.21 7.55 -6.19
CA TYR A 52 10.92 6.30 -5.97
C TYR A 52 10.68 5.32 -7.12
N VAL A 53 11.69 4.51 -7.38
CA VAL A 53 11.63 3.44 -8.36
C VAL A 53 10.83 2.28 -7.80
N SER A 54 9.77 1.90 -8.49
CA SER A 54 8.89 0.78 -8.17
C SER A 54 9.13 -0.37 -9.15
N THR A 55 9.05 -1.60 -8.67
CA THR A 55 9.01 -2.81 -9.49
C THR A 55 7.57 -3.14 -9.84
N GLU A 56 7.18 -2.94 -11.08
CA GLU A 56 5.79 -3.08 -11.56
C GLU A 56 5.39 -4.55 -11.74
N VAL A 57 5.24 -5.30 -10.65
CA VAL A 57 4.93 -6.74 -10.71
C VAL A 57 3.52 -7.03 -11.22
N ASN A 58 2.64 -6.04 -11.24
CA ASN A 58 1.24 -6.18 -11.69
C ASN A 58 1.03 -5.86 -13.18
N THR A 59 2.08 -5.52 -13.92
CA THR A 59 1.99 -5.31 -15.37
C THR A 59 2.20 -6.61 -16.15
N GLY A 60 1.79 -6.67 -17.43
CA GLY A 60 1.90 -7.86 -18.27
C GLY A 60 2.88 -7.72 -19.42
N GLY A 61 3.19 -8.85 -20.07
CA GLY A 61 4.01 -8.90 -21.28
C GLY A 61 5.41 -8.32 -21.09
N ALA A 62 5.85 -7.48 -22.03
CA ALA A 62 7.15 -6.84 -22.01
C ALA A 62 7.36 -5.89 -20.81
N ARG A 63 6.28 -5.43 -20.18
CA ARG A 63 6.31 -4.52 -19.03
C ARG A 63 6.28 -5.23 -17.67
N GLN A 64 6.10 -6.54 -17.63
CA GLN A 64 6.03 -7.28 -16.37
C GLN A 64 7.30 -7.07 -15.54
N ALA A 65 7.13 -6.66 -14.28
CA ALA A 65 8.20 -6.34 -13.34
C ALA A 65 9.20 -5.29 -13.86
N MET A 66 8.78 -4.39 -14.75
CA MET A 66 9.61 -3.26 -15.17
C MET A 66 9.87 -2.32 -13.99
N LEU A 67 11.01 -1.64 -14.03
CA LEU A 67 11.36 -0.63 -13.05
C LEU A 67 10.86 0.74 -13.52
N ARG A 68 10.19 1.47 -12.63
CA ARG A 68 9.54 2.73 -12.96
C ARG A 68 9.67 3.74 -11.82
N ALA A 69 10.20 4.93 -12.08
CA ALA A 69 10.31 6.03 -11.11
C ALA A 69 8.94 6.73 -10.97
N ARG A 70 8.02 6.14 -10.18
CA ARG A 70 6.64 6.63 -10.05
C ARG A 70 6.09 6.66 -8.63
N ALA A 71 6.69 5.94 -7.68
CA ALA A 71 6.14 5.84 -6.35
C ALA A 71 6.45 7.10 -5.52
N ALA A 72 5.41 7.74 -5.00
CA ALA A 72 5.56 8.81 -4.04
C ALA A 72 5.45 8.25 -2.62
N ALA A 73 6.36 8.67 -1.75
CA ALA A 73 6.31 8.35 -0.34
C ALA A 73 6.76 9.57 0.47
N PRO A 74 6.08 9.89 1.59
CA PRO A 74 6.46 11.00 2.47
C PRO A 74 7.87 10.79 3.04
N THR A 75 8.16 9.56 3.43
CA THR A 75 9.47 9.12 3.87
C THR A 75 9.84 7.79 3.21
N HIS A 76 11.13 7.45 3.19
CA HIS A 76 11.60 6.15 2.70
C HIS A 76 11.05 4.96 3.52
N ARG A 77 10.51 5.18 4.70
CA ARG A 77 9.91 4.15 5.56
C ARG A 77 8.50 3.77 5.14
N ASP A 78 7.82 4.66 4.41
CA ASP A 78 6.48 4.41 3.86
C ASP A 78 6.51 3.56 2.59
N LEU A 79 7.70 3.18 2.13
CA LEU A 79 7.89 2.36 0.93
C LEU A 79 7.50 0.92 1.17
N GLY A 80 6.75 0.36 0.21
CA GLY A 80 6.41 -1.06 0.17
C GLY A 80 7.55 -1.94 -0.37
N SER A 81 7.28 -3.24 -0.54
CA SER A 81 8.25 -4.17 -1.12
C SER A 81 8.61 -3.83 -2.56
N TRP A 82 7.73 -3.15 -3.29
CA TRP A 82 7.96 -2.83 -4.71
C TRP A 82 9.06 -1.79 -4.92
N GLU A 83 9.29 -0.93 -3.93
CA GLU A 83 10.30 0.13 -3.95
C GLU A 83 11.59 -0.26 -3.23
N LYS A 84 11.65 -1.47 -2.67
CA LYS A 84 12.81 -1.96 -1.90
C LYS A 84 13.67 -2.91 -2.71
N PHE A 85 14.96 -2.69 -2.66
CA PHE A 85 15.96 -3.48 -3.37
C PHE A 85 17.08 -3.88 -2.42
N THR A 86 17.57 -5.12 -2.55
CA THR A 86 18.84 -5.53 -1.96
C THR A 86 19.96 -5.30 -2.97
N LEU A 87 21.03 -4.61 -2.53
CA LEU A 87 22.23 -4.43 -3.32
C LEU A 87 23.24 -5.54 -2.99
N HIS A 88 23.82 -6.15 -4.02
CA HIS A 88 24.94 -7.05 -3.89
C HIS A 88 26.11 -6.52 -4.70
N THR A 89 27.25 -6.38 -4.07
CA THR A 89 28.49 -6.01 -4.75
C THR A 89 29.27 -7.26 -5.09
N GLY A 90 29.72 -7.37 -6.35
CA GLY A 90 30.57 -8.48 -6.76
C GLY A 90 31.98 -8.37 -6.15
N ASP A 91 32.71 -9.50 -6.15
CA ASP A 91 34.03 -9.67 -5.52
C ASP A 91 35.09 -8.65 -5.95
N LYS A 92 34.89 -7.94 -7.05
CA LYS A 92 35.81 -6.92 -7.58
C LYS A 92 35.38 -5.47 -7.31
N GLY A 93 34.30 -5.27 -6.51
CA GLY A 93 33.89 -3.94 -6.04
C GLY A 93 33.30 -2.97 -7.08
N TRP A 94 33.26 -3.32 -8.36
CA TRP A 94 32.76 -2.47 -9.46
C TRP A 94 31.52 -3.01 -10.16
N THR A 95 31.10 -4.23 -9.82
CA THR A 95 29.86 -4.83 -10.34
C THR A 95 28.84 -4.88 -9.22
N THR A 96 27.64 -4.35 -9.48
CA THR A 96 26.52 -4.38 -8.56
C THR A 96 25.38 -5.12 -9.18
N THR A 97 24.63 -5.87 -8.40
CA THR A 97 23.32 -6.39 -8.78
C THR A 97 22.25 -5.83 -7.86
N LEU A 98 21.07 -5.60 -8.41
CA LEU A 98 19.88 -5.19 -7.67
C LEU A 98 18.91 -6.35 -7.64
N ARG A 99 18.43 -6.73 -6.46
CA ARG A 99 17.37 -7.72 -6.29
C ARG A 99 16.14 -7.02 -5.74
N SER A 100 15.01 -7.13 -6.44
CA SER A 100 13.76 -6.54 -6.01
C SER A 100 13.13 -7.36 -4.89
N GLU A 101 12.69 -6.71 -3.82
CA GLU A 101 11.94 -7.34 -2.74
C GLU A 101 10.49 -7.68 -3.15
N ALA A 102 9.97 -7.07 -4.22
CA ALA A 102 8.61 -7.31 -4.72
C ALA A 102 8.38 -8.75 -5.19
N ASN A 103 9.40 -9.36 -5.81
CA ASN A 103 9.28 -10.70 -6.40
C ASN A 103 10.52 -11.57 -6.19
N GLY A 104 11.53 -11.08 -5.49
CA GLY A 104 12.75 -11.79 -5.21
C GLY A 104 13.69 -11.98 -6.41
N ASN A 105 13.44 -11.33 -7.54
CA ASN A 105 14.22 -11.47 -8.76
C ASN A 105 15.26 -10.36 -8.91
N TYR A 106 16.33 -10.67 -9.63
CA TYR A 106 17.36 -9.70 -10.00
C TYR A 106 16.88 -8.79 -11.13
N VAL A 107 17.32 -7.54 -11.07
CA VAL A 107 17.07 -6.56 -12.13
C VAL A 107 17.91 -6.90 -13.35
N THR A 108 17.25 -7.14 -14.47
CA THR A 108 17.78 -7.54 -15.77
C THR A 108 17.70 -6.36 -16.73
N THR A 109 18.74 -6.12 -17.52
CA THR A 109 18.71 -5.21 -18.67
C THR A 109 18.22 -5.97 -19.90
N GLU A 110 17.06 -5.62 -20.46
CA GLU A 110 16.41 -6.32 -21.58
C GLU A 110 17.06 -6.00 -22.93
N ARG A 111 18.21 -6.60 -23.18
CA ARG A 111 19.04 -6.33 -24.36
C ARG A 111 18.43 -6.79 -25.69
N ASN A 112 17.46 -7.72 -25.66
CA ASN A 112 16.78 -8.24 -26.84
C ASN A 112 15.48 -7.50 -27.18
N TYR A 113 15.09 -6.50 -26.37
CA TYR A 113 13.94 -5.65 -26.69
C TYR A 113 14.33 -4.58 -27.70
N THR A 114 13.35 -4.07 -28.42
CA THR A 114 13.51 -3.04 -29.45
C THR A 114 12.54 -1.88 -29.24
N GLY A 115 12.80 -0.75 -29.88
CA GLY A 115 11.94 0.44 -29.82
C GLY A 115 11.91 1.10 -28.44
N SER A 116 10.73 1.50 -27.97
CA SER A 116 10.58 2.19 -26.70
C SER A 116 10.97 1.37 -25.47
N HIS A 117 11.06 0.05 -25.60
CA HIS A 117 11.45 -0.86 -24.52
C HIS A 117 12.88 -1.42 -24.66
N GLU A 118 13.66 -0.94 -25.63
CA GLU A 118 15.05 -1.36 -25.78
C GLU A 118 15.84 -1.05 -24.51
N ASN A 119 16.58 -2.05 -23.99
CA ASN A 119 17.34 -1.99 -22.76
C ASN A 119 16.54 -1.57 -21.51
N LEU A 120 15.24 -1.91 -21.47
CA LEU A 120 14.36 -1.76 -20.32
C LEU A 120 14.93 -2.52 -19.11
N LEU A 121 14.86 -1.95 -17.92
CA LEU A 121 15.20 -2.64 -16.67
C LEU A 121 13.97 -3.33 -16.11
N ARG A 122 14.10 -4.65 -15.80
CA ARG A 122 13.04 -5.49 -15.24
C ARG A 122 13.58 -6.40 -14.15
N ALA A 123 12.82 -6.55 -13.06
CA ALA A 123 13.16 -7.52 -12.00
C ALA A 123 12.62 -8.92 -12.36
N ARG A 124 13.32 -9.65 -13.26
CA ARG A 124 12.94 -11.00 -13.72
C ARG A 124 14.04 -12.04 -13.69
N GLY A 125 15.29 -11.66 -13.47
CA GLY A 125 16.42 -12.59 -13.42
C GLY A 125 16.31 -13.52 -12.21
N THR A 126 16.34 -14.83 -12.41
CA THR A 126 16.35 -15.82 -11.33
C THR A 126 17.76 -16.15 -10.84
N SER A 127 18.78 -15.72 -11.59
CA SER A 127 20.20 -15.85 -11.29
C SER A 127 20.97 -14.67 -11.86
N VAL A 128 22.19 -14.45 -11.39
CA VAL A 128 23.05 -13.38 -11.86
C VAL A 128 23.83 -13.83 -13.10
N GLY A 129 23.53 -13.23 -14.26
CA GLY A 129 24.29 -13.33 -15.51
C GLY A 129 24.85 -11.98 -15.91
N GLU A 130 25.23 -11.82 -17.18
CA GLU A 130 25.76 -10.56 -17.70
C GLU A 130 24.69 -9.44 -17.79
N TRP A 131 23.42 -9.83 -17.87
CA TRP A 131 22.30 -8.88 -18.01
C TRP A 131 21.88 -8.28 -16.65
N GLU A 132 22.26 -8.92 -15.56
CA GLU A 132 21.98 -8.49 -14.18
C GLU A 132 23.10 -7.66 -13.58
N LYS A 133 24.24 -7.54 -14.27
CA LYS A 133 25.40 -6.76 -13.80
C LYS A 133 25.23 -5.28 -14.12
N LEU A 134 25.28 -4.48 -13.08
CA LEU A 134 25.19 -3.04 -13.13
C LEU A 134 26.47 -2.42 -12.54
N GLN A 135 26.70 -1.13 -12.81
CA GLN A 135 27.74 -0.34 -12.15
C GLN A 135 27.07 0.89 -11.53
N LEU A 136 27.36 1.15 -10.27
CA LEU A 136 26.96 2.37 -9.58
C LEU A 136 28.12 3.35 -9.57
N GLU A 137 27.93 4.52 -10.18
CA GLU A 137 28.90 5.61 -10.19
C GLU A 137 28.42 6.74 -9.31
N LYS A 138 29.15 6.99 -8.21
CA LYS A 138 28.88 8.13 -7.34
C LYS A 138 29.19 9.45 -8.08
N GLN A 139 28.24 10.38 -8.03
CA GLN A 139 28.33 11.69 -8.61
C GLN A 139 28.84 12.73 -7.58
N PRO A 140 29.39 13.88 -8.01
CA PRO A 140 29.88 14.92 -7.09
C PRO A 140 28.82 15.49 -6.14
N ASP A 141 27.53 15.41 -6.50
CA ASP A 141 26.39 15.87 -5.71
C ASP A 141 25.82 14.79 -4.77
N ASN A 142 26.59 13.72 -4.52
CA ASN A 142 26.20 12.55 -3.72
C ASN A 142 25.06 11.70 -4.30
N THR A 143 24.59 11.97 -5.50
CA THR A 143 23.70 11.06 -6.24
C THR A 143 24.50 9.93 -6.87
N TYR A 144 23.81 8.97 -7.50
CA TYR A 144 24.41 7.86 -8.21
C TYR A 144 23.87 7.80 -9.63
N ALA A 145 24.74 7.50 -10.59
CA ALA A 145 24.37 7.07 -11.92
C ALA A 145 24.51 5.55 -12.00
N ILE A 146 23.58 4.91 -12.68
CA ILE A 146 23.56 3.46 -12.87
C ILE A 146 23.98 3.20 -14.33
N LYS A 147 25.03 2.41 -14.54
CA LYS A 147 25.40 1.89 -15.85
C LYS A 147 24.96 0.46 -16.02
N ALA A 148 24.45 0.13 -17.18
CA ALA A 148 24.12 -1.22 -17.58
C ALA A 148 24.82 -1.55 -18.92
N TRP A 149 25.22 -2.81 -19.08
CA TRP A 149 25.80 -3.30 -20.34
C TRP A 149 24.70 -3.58 -21.36
N THR A 150 24.79 -2.93 -22.52
CA THR A 150 23.84 -3.08 -23.63
C THR A 150 24.54 -3.69 -24.84
N ASN A 151 23.82 -3.95 -25.93
CA ASN A 151 24.41 -4.39 -27.21
C ASN A 151 25.33 -3.32 -27.83
N ASN A 152 25.18 -2.06 -27.40
CA ASN A 152 25.98 -0.92 -27.87
C ASN A 152 27.00 -0.43 -26.80
N GLY A 153 27.46 -1.33 -25.92
CA GLY A 153 28.35 -1.00 -24.82
C GLY A 153 27.63 -0.53 -23.56
N TYR A 154 28.37 0.09 -22.64
CA TYR A 154 27.79 0.63 -21.40
C TYR A 154 26.94 1.87 -21.71
N LYS A 155 25.72 1.90 -21.16
CA LYS A 155 24.83 3.05 -21.20
C LYS A 155 24.34 3.39 -19.79
N TYR A 156 24.11 4.67 -19.54
CA TYR A 156 23.49 5.10 -18.30
C TYR A 156 21.97 4.86 -18.32
N VAL A 157 21.47 4.38 -17.19
CA VAL A 157 20.05 4.20 -16.96
C VAL A 157 19.37 5.56 -16.86
N THR A 158 18.31 5.73 -17.61
CA THR A 158 17.49 6.95 -17.71
C THR A 158 16.12 6.68 -17.13
N ALA A 159 15.62 7.57 -16.27
CA ALA A 159 14.20 7.60 -15.92
C ALA A 159 13.45 8.41 -16.99
N GLU A 160 12.58 7.76 -17.76
CA GLU A 160 11.86 8.33 -18.91
C GLU A 160 10.66 9.18 -18.46
N VAL A 161 10.94 10.27 -17.73
CA VAL A 161 9.91 11.09 -17.07
C VAL A 161 9.06 11.95 -18.02
N GLN A 162 9.40 11.99 -19.30
CA GLN A 162 8.62 12.68 -20.33
C GLN A 162 7.78 11.73 -21.20
N ASP A 163 7.92 10.42 -21.03
CA ASP A 163 7.07 9.47 -21.71
C ASP A 163 5.64 9.55 -21.16
N ALA A 164 4.66 9.20 -21.97
CA ALA A 164 3.25 9.25 -21.56
C ALA A 164 2.74 7.91 -21.05
N GLY A 165 1.69 7.95 -20.25
CA GLY A 165 0.96 6.75 -19.80
C GLY A 165 1.82 5.81 -18.95
N SER A 166 1.70 4.51 -19.25
CA SER A 166 2.39 3.46 -18.51
C SER A 166 3.91 3.44 -18.66
N ASP A 167 4.46 4.19 -19.61
CA ASP A 167 5.92 4.30 -19.83
C ASP A 167 6.52 5.54 -19.14
N ASN A 168 5.71 6.42 -18.54
CA ASN A 168 6.22 7.53 -17.76
C ASN A 168 7.03 7.05 -16.55
N GLY A 169 8.27 7.53 -16.44
CA GLY A 169 9.20 7.13 -15.39
C GLY A 169 9.89 5.78 -15.60
N LEU A 170 9.67 5.10 -16.73
CA LEU A 170 10.31 3.85 -17.10
C LEU A 170 11.84 3.95 -17.03
N LEU A 171 12.53 2.94 -16.49
CA LEU A 171 13.99 2.90 -16.44
C LEU A 171 14.56 2.14 -17.66
N ARG A 172 15.39 2.84 -18.46
CA ARG A 172 16.07 2.27 -19.62
C ARG A 172 17.56 2.66 -19.68
N ALA A 173 18.42 1.71 -20.04
CA ALA A 173 19.84 1.98 -20.26
C ALA A 173 20.06 2.50 -21.71
N ARG A 174 20.13 3.82 -21.91
CA ARG A 174 20.27 4.42 -23.24
C ARG A 174 21.17 5.66 -23.35
N ALA A 175 21.46 6.34 -22.24
CA ALA A 175 22.21 7.59 -22.29
C ALA A 175 23.73 7.38 -22.33
N ASP A 176 24.42 8.22 -23.08
CA ASP A 176 25.88 8.24 -23.13
C ASP A 176 26.53 9.13 -22.06
N ALA A 177 25.76 10.03 -21.46
CA ALA A 177 26.22 10.97 -20.44
C ALA A 177 25.21 11.09 -19.30
N VAL A 178 25.69 11.59 -18.15
CA VAL A 178 24.87 11.77 -16.95
C VAL A 178 24.27 13.18 -16.93
N GLY A 179 22.94 13.27 -17.01
CA GLY A 179 22.15 14.46 -16.73
C GLY A 179 21.21 14.19 -15.52
N SER A 180 20.23 15.05 -15.29
CA SER A 180 19.28 14.89 -14.17
C SER A 180 18.47 13.59 -14.27
N TRP A 181 18.15 13.13 -15.47
CA TRP A 181 17.37 11.92 -15.72
C TRP A 181 18.14 10.62 -15.45
N GLN A 182 19.46 10.67 -15.36
CA GLN A 182 20.36 9.55 -15.08
C GLN A 182 20.81 9.52 -13.62
N LYS A 183 20.38 10.49 -12.80
CA LYS A 183 20.75 10.58 -11.40
C LYS A 183 19.68 10.01 -10.48
N PHE A 184 20.13 9.23 -9.52
CA PHE A 184 19.31 8.62 -8.49
C PHE A 184 19.92 8.87 -7.11
N GLU A 185 19.08 9.17 -6.15
CA GLU A 185 19.44 9.07 -4.73
C GLU A 185 19.36 7.58 -4.33
N LEU A 186 20.44 7.09 -3.73
CA LEU A 186 20.46 5.76 -3.14
C LEU A 186 20.12 5.89 -1.66
N VAL A 187 18.86 5.58 -1.31
CA VAL A 187 18.33 5.75 0.04
C VAL A 187 18.52 4.46 0.83
N PHE A 188 19.33 4.49 1.88
CA PHE A 188 19.50 3.35 2.78
C PHE A 188 18.29 3.20 3.68
N LEU A 189 17.70 2.00 3.73
CA LEU A 189 16.47 1.75 4.47
C LEU A 189 16.68 1.18 5.87
N GLY A 190 17.90 0.73 6.20
CA GLY A 190 18.24 0.18 7.50
C GLY A 190 17.50 -1.10 7.85
N GLU A 191 17.77 -1.65 9.04
CA GLU A 191 16.92 -2.69 9.63
C GLU A 191 15.63 -2.06 10.20
N GLU A 192 14.51 -2.75 10.06
CA GLU A 192 13.14 -2.28 10.39
C GLU A 192 12.90 -2.07 11.89
N ASN A 193 13.66 -1.24 12.59
CA ASN A 193 13.41 -0.96 14.02
C ASN A 193 13.73 0.48 14.42
N ALA A 194 13.05 1.45 13.83
CA ALA A 194 13.04 2.79 14.43
C ALA A 194 11.69 3.48 14.20
N SER A 195 11.08 3.90 15.29
CA SER A 195 9.95 4.83 15.31
C SER A 195 10.35 6.12 14.61
N ASP A 196 9.65 6.47 13.55
CA ASP A 196 9.90 7.72 12.82
C ASP A 196 8.70 8.64 12.84
N GLU A 197 8.94 9.83 13.36
CA GLU A 197 8.03 10.97 13.25
C GLU A 197 8.37 11.82 12.02
N GLY A 198 8.64 11.20 10.87
CA GLY A 198 8.83 11.90 9.61
C GLY A 198 7.58 12.69 9.24
N GLY A 199 7.74 13.98 9.02
CA GLY A 199 6.62 14.89 8.74
C GLY A 199 5.75 14.39 7.59
N ARG A 200 4.45 14.27 7.86
CA ARG A 200 3.43 13.91 6.88
C ARG A 200 3.28 15.04 5.88
N PRO A 201 2.99 14.74 4.61
CA PRO A 201 2.79 15.80 3.63
C PRO A 201 1.59 16.64 4.05
N ALA A 202 1.77 17.96 4.10
CA ALA A 202 0.63 18.85 4.16
C ALA A 202 -0.19 18.67 2.86
N PRO A 203 -1.53 18.60 2.93
CA PRO A 203 -2.34 18.56 1.74
C PRO A 203 -2.07 19.84 0.93
N ALA A 204 -1.84 19.70 -0.37
CA ALA A 204 -2.07 20.80 -1.27
C ALA A 204 -3.53 21.23 -1.07
N SER A 205 -3.83 22.53 -1.13
CA SER A 205 -5.18 23.10 -0.88
C SER A 205 -6.28 22.11 -1.24
N PRO A 206 -7.22 21.81 -0.30
CA PRO A 206 -8.18 20.74 -0.52
C PRO A 206 -8.92 20.97 -1.82
N ALA A 207 -8.88 19.99 -2.71
CA ALA A 207 -9.75 19.96 -3.86
C ALA A 207 -11.21 20.01 -3.39
N PRO A 208 -12.13 20.63 -4.13
CA PRO A 208 -13.55 20.58 -3.82
C PRO A 208 -13.97 19.13 -3.59
N ALA A 209 -14.84 18.89 -2.61
CA ALA A 209 -15.41 17.58 -2.40
C ALA A 209 -16.06 17.12 -3.71
N ALA A 210 -15.48 16.11 -4.33
CA ALA A 210 -16.11 15.42 -5.45
C ALA A 210 -16.84 14.22 -4.88
N ASP A 211 -18.04 13.95 -5.35
CA ASP A 211 -18.77 12.73 -5.05
C ASP A 211 -18.02 11.56 -5.68
N PHE A 212 -17.91 10.47 -4.95
CA PHE A 212 -17.27 9.25 -5.44
C PHE A 212 -17.84 8.02 -4.73
N ARG A 213 -17.62 6.87 -5.34
CA ARG A 213 -18.02 5.58 -4.78
C ARG A 213 -16.82 4.80 -4.27
N VAL A 214 -17.08 4.00 -3.23
CA VAL A 214 -16.11 3.02 -2.69
C VAL A 214 -16.81 1.67 -2.57
N MET A 215 -16.10 0.60 -2.87
CA MET A 215 -16.56 -0.77 -2.65
C MET A 215 -15.62 -1.47 -1.68
N SER A 216 -16.17 -2.22 -0.72
CA SER A 216 -15.43 -3.22 0.05
C SER A 216 -16.00 -4.60 -0.17
N TRP A 217 -15.15 -5.59 -0.40
CA TRP A 217 -15.59 -6.96 -0.62
C TRP A 217 -14.54 -7.98 -0.17
N ASN A 218 -14.91 -8.84 0.78
CA ASN A 218 -14.17 -10.08 1.03
C ASN A 218 -14.50 -11.06 -0.11
N VAL A 219 -13.50 -11.36 -0.94
CA VAL A 219 -13.68 -12.16 -2.16
C VAL A 219 -13.61 -13.67 -1.93
N CYS A 220 -13.21 -14.11 -0.73
CA CYS A 220 -13.12 -15.51 -0.34
C CYS A 220 -12.31 -16.39 -1.32
N ALA A 221 -11.15 -15.90 -1.76
CA ALA A 221 -10.40 -16.58 -2.82
C ALA A 221 -9.44 -17.67 -2.31
N ASN A 222 -9.29 -17.85 -1.00
CA ASN A 222 -8.28 -18.78 -0.47
C ASN A 222 -8.73 -19.67 0.69
N ASN A 223 -9.16 -19.13 1.82
CA ASN A 223 -9.25 -19.88 3.07
C ASN A 223 -10.44 -20.85 3.18
N ASN A 224 -11.52 -20.62 2.45
CA ASN A 224 -12.74 -21.38 2.54
C ASN A 224 -12.99 -22.21 1.28
N SER A 225 -12.80 -23.53 1.37
CA SER A 225 -13.08 -24.45 0.25
C SER A 225 -14.55 -24.55 -0.14
N GLY A 226 -15.47 -24.03 0.69
CA GLY A 226 -16.89 -23.89 0.36
C GLY A 226 -17.20 -22.73 -0.57
N CYS A 227 -16.32 -21.74 -0.67
CA CYS A 227 -16.49 -20.63 -1.62
C CYS A 227 -16.20 -21.07 -3.06
N ARG A 228 -17.04 -20.63 -3.99
CA ARG A 228 -16.77 -20.86 -5.43
C ARG A 228 -15.53 -20.14 -5.92
N ASN A 229 -15.11 -19.07 -5.22
CA ASN A 229 -13.85 -18.37 -5.48
C ASN A 229 -12.62 -19.07 -4.89
N HIS A 230 -12.77 -20.13 -4.09
CA HIS A 230 -11.62 -20.86 -3.62
C HIS A 230 -10.75 -21.32 -4.80
N ARG A 231 -9.48 -20.90 -4.81
CA ARG A 231 -8.53 -21.15 -5.88
C ARG A 231 -8.90 -20.54 -7.25
N VAL A 232 -9.76 -19.52 -7.28
CA VAL A 232 -10.06 -18.79 -8.51
C VAL A 232 -8.80 -18.19 -9.12
N GLU A 233 -8.76 -18.12 -10.45
CA GLU A 233 -7.68 -17.43 -11.18
C GLU A 233 -7.95 -15.92 -11.29
N GLY A 234 -6.88 -15.14 -11.43
CA GLY A 234 -6.92 -13.68 -11.45
C GLY A 234 -7.89 -13.06 -12.44
N PRO A 235 -7.90 -13.46 -13.75
CA PRO A 235 -8.83 -12.89 -14.74
C PRO A 235 -10.30 -13.07 -14.35
N SER A 236 -10.66 -14.23 -13.79
CA SER A 236 -12.03 -14.48 -13.32
C SER A 236 -12.39 -13.60 -12.14
N LEU A 237 -11.47 -13.38 -11.20
CA LEU A 237 -11.70 -12.50 -10.05
C LEU A 237 -11.80 -11.03 -10.50
N GLY A 238 -10.93 -10.57 -11.42
CA GLY A 238 -11.02 -9.24 -12.01
C GLY A 238 -12.37 -8.98 -12.66
N ALA A 239 -12.87 -9.93 -13.45
CA ALA A 239 -14.20 -9.83 -14.07
C ALA A 239 -15.34 -9.78 -13.02
N GLN A 240 -15.22 -10.48 -11.90
CA GLN A 240 -16.21 -10.44 -10.82
C GLN A 240 -16.21 -9.09 -10.10
N VAL A 241 -15.04 -8.51 -9.81
CA VAL A 241 -14.90 -7.18 -9.20
C VAL A 241 -15.57 -6.13 -10.08
N THR A 242 -15.22 -6.09 -11.36
CA THR A 242 -15.79 -5.11 -12.30
C THR A 242 -17.29 -5.29 -12.54
N ALA A 243 -17.79 -6.54 -12.55
CA ALA A 243 -19.23 -6.80 -12.64
C ALA A 243 -20.02 -6.24 -11.45
N ARG A 244 -19.41 -6.11 -10.25
CA ARG A 244 -20.04 -5.49 -9.08
C ARG A 244 -20.14 -3.98 -9.20
N MET A 245 -19.18 -3.35 -9.86
CA MET A 245 -19.19 -1.90 -10.12
C MET A 245 -20.20 -1.52 -11.20
N GLY A 246 -20.48 -2.42 -12.12
CA GLY A 246 -21.48 -2.23 -13.18
C GLY A 246 -21.24 -1.00 -14.05
N ASN A 247 -22.33 -0.34 -14.45
CA ASN A 247 -22.27 0.87 -15.30
C ASN A 247 -21.71 2.11 -14.56
N GLN A 248 -21.53 2.05 -13.26
CA GLN A 248 -21.00 3.14 -12.44
C GLN A 248 -19.50 3.00 -12.17
N ALA A 249 -18.81 2.13 -12.88
CA ALA A 249 -17.40 1.83 -12.63
C ALA A 249 -16.51 3.09 -12.61
N SER A 250 -16.79 4.09 -13.43
CA SER A 250 -16.03 5.36 -13.49
C SER A 250 -16.24 6.27 -12.27
N GLU A 251 -17.27 6.04 -11.45
CA GLU A 251 -17.56 6.80 -10.24
C GLU A 251 -16.73 6.32 -9.05
N TYR A 252 -16.18 5.10 -9.12
CA TYR A 252 -15.40 4.53 -8.03
C TYR A 252 -14.02 5.18 -7.92
N ARG A 253 -13.63 5.49 -6.70
CA ARG A 253 -12.30 6.01 -6.33
C ARG A 253 -11.49 5.05 -5.49
N ALA A 254 -12.13 4.02 -4.92
CA ALA A 254 -11.43 2.97 -4.22
C ALA A 254 -12.19 1.64 -4.27
N VAL A 255 -11.45 0.54 -4.31
CA VAL A 255 -11.96 -0.82 -4.13
C VAL A 255 -11.10 -1.52 -3.09
N PHE A 256 -11.74 -1.93 -1.99
CA PHE A 256 -11.13 -2.63 -0.86
C PHE A 256 -11.40 -4.12 -1.00
N LEU A 257 -10.37 -4.94 -1.00
CA LEU A 257 -10.50 -6.38 -1.19
C LEU A 257 -9.82 -7.15 -0.07
N GLN A 258 -10.49 -8.16 0.44
CA GLN A 258 -9.98 -9.05 1.48
C GLN A 258 -10.02 -10.49 0.97
N GLU A 259 -9.18 -11.36 1.56
CA GLU A 259 -9.06 -12.78 1.22
C GLU A 259 -8.65 -13.08 -0.23
N LEU A 260 -7.80 -12.26 -0.81
CA LEU A 260 -7.26 -12.52 -2.14
C LEU A 260 -5.79 -12.95 -2.07
N CYS A 261 -5.28 -13.40 -3.21
CA CYS A 261 -3.88 -13.73 -3.39
C CYS A 261 -3.15 -12.65 -4.19
N GLU A 262 -1.86 -12.52 -3.94
CA GLU A 262 -1.02 -11.50 -4.58
C GLU A 262 -1.11 -11.53 -6.12
N SER A 263 -1.18 -12.72 -6.73
CA SER A 263 -1.32 -12.87 -8.18
C SER A 263 -2.64 -12.29 -8.75
N HIS A 264 -3.65 -12.06 -7.91
CA HIS A 264 -4.91 -11.47 -8.36
C HIS A 264 -4.80 -9.97 -8.62
N ALA A 265 -3.93 -9.26 -7.88
CA ALA A 265 -3.83 -7.80 -7.93
C ALA A 265 -3.68 -7.28 -9.36
N LYS A 266 -2.73 -7.85 -10.10
CA LYS A 266 -2.47 -7.51 -11.51
C LYS A 266 -3.67 -7.70 -12.44
N GLU A 267 -4.42 -8.78 -12.28
CA GLU A 267 -5.53 -9.08 -13.18
C GLU A 267 -6.78 -8.25 -12.82
N ILE A 268 -6.93 -7.89 -11.54
CA ILE A 268 -7.93 -6.91 -11.09
C ILE A 268 -7.61 -5.53 -11.67
N GLU A 269 -6.35 -5.09 -11.60
CA GLU A 269 -5.88 -3.83 -12.18
C GLU A 269 -6.26 -3.72 -13.65
N LYS A 270 -5.89 -4.73 -14.45
CA LYS A 270 -6.26 -4.79 -15.87
C LYS A 270 -7.78 -4.72 -16.10
N ALA A 271 -8.55 -5.45 -15.30
CA ALA A 271 -10.00 -5.47 -15.46
C ALA A 271 -10.62 -4.10 -15.15
N LEU A 272 -10.12 -3.41 -14.12
CA LEU A 272 -10.55 -2.06 -13.77
C LEU A 272 -10.18 -1.05 -14.86
N GLU A 273 -8.97 -1.12 -15.40
CA GLU A 273 -8.53 -0.27 -16.51
C GLU A 273 -9.39 -0.45 -17.78
N VAL A 274 -9.76 -1.69 -18.07
CA VAL A 274 -10.62 -1.99 -19.23
C VAL A 274 -12.02 -1.39 -19.06
N ILE A 275 -12.65 -1.52 -17.88
CA ILE A 275 -14.03 -1.06 -17.70
C ILE A 275 -14.13 0.45 -17.52
N THR A 276 -13.11 1.09 -16.92
CA THR A 276 -13.13 2.53 -16.62
C THR A 276 -12.48 3.38 -17.70
N GLY A 277 -11.64 2.78 -18.54
CA GLY A 277 -10.85 3.50 -19.55
C GLY A 277 -9.75 4.39 -18.96
N THR A 278 -9.44 4.25 -17.65
CA THR A 278 -8.40 5.01 -16.93
C THR A 278 -7.40 4.06 -16.29
N GLY A 279 -6.19 4.55 -15.99
CA GLY A 279 -5.19 3.77 -15.25
C GLY A 279 -5.65 3.52 -13.82
N TRP A 280 -5.35 2.34 -13.31
CA TRP A 280 -5.55 1.92 -11.93
C TRP A 280 -4.25 1.37 -11.34
N ASP A 281 -4.10 1.48 -10.03
CA ASP A 281 -3.01 0.87 -9.26
C ASP A 281 -3.62 0.00 -8.17
N VAL A 282 -3.30 -1.30 -8.19
CA VAL A 282 -3.78 -2.27 -7.21
C VAL A 282 -2.62 -2.71 -6.33
N ARG A 283 -2.59 -2.23 -5.10
CA ARG A 283 -1.59 -2.59 -4.11
C ARG A 283 -2.09 -3.71 -3.21
N PHE A 284 -1.19 -4.63 -2.94
CA PHE A 284 -1.43 -5.81 -2.11
C PHE A 284 -0.58 -5.75 -0.84
N ALA A 285 -1.19 -6.09 0.30
CA ALA A 285 -0.48 -6.24 1.57
C ALA A 285 -0.69 -7.67 2.13
N PRO A 286 0.39 -8.42 2.38
CA PRO A 286 0.28 -9.79 2.86
C PRO A 286 -0.14 -9.84 4.33
N ILE A 287 -0.97 -10.82 4.66
CA ILE A 287 -1.09 -11.36 6.01
C ILE A 287 0.11 -12.26 6.28
N LYS A 288 0.67 -12.20 7.48
CA LYS A 288 1.93 -12.86 7.81
C LYS A 288 1.73 -13.88 8.92
N TYR A 289 2.64 -14.83 9.04
CA TYR A 289 2.82 -15.68 10.20
C TYR A 289 4.12 -15.29 10.92
N THR A 290 4.12 -15.35 12.24
CA THR A 290 5.38 -15.37 13.00
C THR A 290 6.05 -16.72 12.78
N VAL A 291 7.30 -16.72 12.33
CA VAL A 291 8.09 -17.95 12.20
C VAL A 291 8.40 -18.49 13.59
N ASP A 292 8.12 -19.78 13.81
CA ASP A 292 8.27 -20.40 15.13
C ASP A 292 9.68 -20.23 15.69
N GLY A 293 9.76 -19.82 16.96
CA GLY A 293 11.03 -19.59 17.65
C GLY A 293 11.81 -18.34 17.22
N SER A 294 11.22 -17.45 16.41
CA SER A 294 11.85 -16.21 15.97
C SER A 294 10.91 -15.01 16.08
N SER A 295 11.45 -13.79 15.93
CA SER A 295 10.67 -12.57 15.73
C SER A 295 10.34 -12.30 14.26
N VAL A 296 10.82 -13.15 13.36
CA VAL A 296 10.65 -12.99 11.91
C VAL A 296 9.22 -13.32 11.52
N LYS A 297 8.64 -12.48 10.69
CA LYS A 297 7.32 -12.67 10.09
C LYS A 297 7.46 -13.01 8.61
N ALA A 298 6.82 -14.10 8.18
CA ALA A 298 6.76 -14.52 6.79
C ALA A 298 5.35 -14.39 6.24
N ALA A 299 5.22 -14.02 4.97
CA ALA A 299 3.92 -13.95 4.32
C ALA A 299 3.22 -15.32 4.31
N LYS A 300 1.92 -15.33 4.64
CA LYS A 300 1.08 -16.52 4.48
C LYS A 300 0.86 -16.77 3.00
N SER A 301 1.24 -17.95 2.51
CA SER A 301 1.00 -18.33 1.12
C SER A 301 -0.46 -18.69 0.88
N CYS A 302 -0.94 -18.36 -0.31
CA CYS A 302 -2.20 -18.88 -0.81
C CYS A 302 -2.10 -20.37 -1.20
N ASP A 303 -3.23 -21.08 -1.16
CA ASP A 303 -3.35 -22.40 -1.76
C ASP A 303 -3.04 -22.33 -3.26
N ARG A 304 -2.37 -23.33 -3.78
CA ARG A 304 -2.11 -23.43 -5.21
C ARG A 304 -3.41 -23.62 -5.99
N ALA A 305 -3.52 -22.93 -7.13
CA ALA A 305 -4.58 -23.17 -8.10
C ALA A 305 -4.20 -24.32 -9.05
N GLY A 306 -5.19 -24.88 -9.75
CA GLY A 306 -4.98 -25.96 -10.71
C GLY A 306 -5.13 -27.35 -10.12
N SER A 307 -4.59 -28.34 -10.82
CA SER A 307 -4.65 -29.75 -10.45
C SER A 307 -3.37 -30.48 -10.88
N ALA A 308 -3.22 -31.73 -10.48
CA ALA A 308 -2.11 -32.57 -10.94
C ALA A 308 -2.08 -32.72 -12.47
N ALA A 309 -3.24 -32.70 -13.14
CA ALA A 309 -3.34 -32.83 -14.59
C ALA A 309 -3.06 -31.52 -15.34
N SER A 310 -3.46 -30.36 -14.79
CA SER A 310 -3.27 -29.02 -15.40
C SER A 310 -2.00 -28.31 -14.93
N GLY A 311 -1.26 -28.91 -13.99
CA GLY A 311 -0.18 -28.24 -13.25
C GLY A 311 -0.69 -27.36 -12.12
N TRP A 312 0.12 -27.28 -11.05
CA TRP A 312 -0.15 -26.40 -9.91
C TRP A 312 0.43 -25.02 -10.15
N LYS A 313 -0.39 -24.00 -10.03
CA LYS A 313 0.01 -22.59 -10.15
C LYS A 313 0.16 -21.99 -8.75
N ASP A 314 1.30 -21.38 -8.49
CA ASP A 314 1.50 -20.55 -7.31
C ASP A 314 0.69 -19.24 -7.48
N ARG A 315 0.05 -18.82 -6.39
CA ARG A 315 -0.75 -17.58 -6.36
C ARG A 315 -0.15 -16.50 -5.47
N GLY A 316 1.07 -16.73 -4.95
CA GLY A 316 1.76 -15.80 -4.07
C GLY A 316 1.18 -15.78 -2.66
N ALA A 317 1.34 -14.65 -1.98
CA ALA A 317 0.88 -14.43 -0.62
C ALA A 317 -0.65 -14.24 -0.54
N TYR A 318 -1.20 -14.50 0.64
CA TYR A 318 -2.59 -14.23 1.04
C TYR A 318 -2.68 -12.90 1.77
N GLY A 319 -3.69 -12.09 1.49
CA GLY A 319 -3.79 -10.78 2.13
C GLY A 319 -4.99 -9.94 1.76
N VAL A 320 -4.78 -8.63 1.83
CA VAL A 320 -5.72 -7.59 1.45
C VAL A 320 -5.17 -6.77 0.30
N ALA A 321 -6.05 -6.12 -0.47
CA ALA A 321 -5.63 -5.20 -1.53
C ALA A 321 -6.49 -3.94 -1.54
N LEU A 322 -5.88 -2.86 -2.01
CA LEU A 322 -6.48 -1.57 -2.21
C LEU A 322 -6.25 -1.15 -3.67
N ALA A 323 -7.32 -0.97 -4.42
CA ALA A 323 -7.28 -0.49 -5.79
C ALA A 323 -7.75 0.97 -5.86
N LEU A 324 -6.98 1.81 -6.54
CA LEU A 324 -7.26 3.23 -6.74
C LEU A 324 -7.00 3.59 -8.20
N PRO A 325 -7.69 4.58 -8.79
CA PRO A 325 -7.28 5.15 -10.06
C PRO A 325 -5.83 5.62 -9.99
N ASP A 326 -5.04 5.33 -11.05
CA ASP A 326 -3.61 5.67 -11.10
C ASP A 326 -3.42 7.18 -10.91
N SER A 327 -2.78 7.53 -9.83
CA SER A 327 -2.52 8.90 -9.41
C SER A 327 -1.29 8.94 -8.51
N ASN A 328 -0.88 10.11 -8.07
CA ASN A 328 0.21 10.27 -7.14
C ASN A 328 -0.22 9.79 -5.74
N VAL A 329 -0.10 8.50 -5.47
CA VAL A 329 -0.61 7.80 -4.28
C VAL A 329 0.54 7.28 -3.43
N TRP A 330 0.42 7.44 -2.11
CA TRP A 330 1.37 6.92 -1.13
C TRP A 330 0.74 5.79 -0.35
N TYR A 331 1.33 4.60 -0.44
CA TYR A 331 0.82 3.41 0.23
C TYR A 331 1.64 3.07 1.46
N THR A 332 0.95 2.70 2.53
CA THR A 332 1.56 2.21 3.77
C THR A 332 0.77 1.02 4.29
N SER A 333 1.48 -0.04 4.66
CA SER A 333 0.89 -1.18 5.37
C SER A 333 1.28 -1.13 6.84
N TYR A 334 0.32 -1.41 7.72
CA TYR A 334 0.49 -1.40 9.17
C TYR A 334 0.19 -2.78 9.73
N ASP A 335 1.11 -3.33 10.52
CA ASP A 335 0.82 -4.52 11.31
C ASP A 335 -0.18 -4.17 12.43
N LEU A 336 -1.29 -4.90 12.51
CA LEU A 336 -2.27 -4.75 13.57
C LEU A 336 -1.96 -5.68 14.75
N PRO A 337 -2.34 -5.32 15.99
CA PRO A 337 -2.28 -6.26 17.11
C PRO A 337 -2.94 -7.58 16.77
N SER A 338 -2.26 -8.70 16.97
CA SER A 338 -2.73 -10.00 16.51
C SER A 338 -2.46 -11.09 17.56
N PRO A 339 -3.22 -12.18 17.55
CA PRO A 339 -2.97 -13.29 18.47
C PRO A 339 -1.55 -13.85 18.31
N GLN A 340 -0.99 -14.37 19.39
CA GLN A 340 0.29 -15.07 19.37
C GLN A 340 0.11 -16.55 19.05
N ASN A 341 1.12 -17.16 18.38
CA ASN A 341 1.16 -18.60 18.17
C ASN A 341 0.95 -19.34 19.50
N ARG A 342 0.09 -20.34 19.51
CA ARG A 342 -0.30 -21.04 20.72
C ARG A 342 -0.75 -22.48 20.47
N THR A 343 -0.73 -23.30 21.52
CA THR A 343 -1.35 -24.62 21.51
C THR A 343 -2.82 -24.52 21.90
N ILE A 344 -3.70 -25.09 21.09
CA ILE A 344 -5.14 -25.22 21.38
C ILE A 344 -5.46 -26.71 21.45
N GLY A 345 -5.81 -27.19 22.64
CA GLY A 345 -5.87 -28.63 22.91
C GLY A 345 -4.49 -29.27 22.77
N SER A 346 -4.35 -30.21 21.86
CA SER A 346 -3.07 -30.85 21.51
C SER A 346 -2.43 -30.30 20.23
N THR A 347 -3.03 -29.30 19.59
CA THR A 347 -2.61 -28.80 18.27
C THR A 347 -1.89 -27.47 18.42
N TRP A 348 -0.67 -27.36 17.86
CA TRP A 348 0.02 -26.11 17.68
C TRP A 348 -0.60 -25.31 16.53
N VAL A 349 -1.03 -24.08 16.80
CA VAL A 349 -1.69 -23.21 15.83
C VAL A 349 -0.84 -21.97 15.61
N ARG A 350 -0.49 -21.74 14.35
CA ARG A 350 0.13 -20.49 13.91
C ARG A 350 -0.95 -19.44 13.74
N MET A 351 -0.71 -18.29 14.38
CA MET A 351 -1.64 -17.15 14.33
C MET A 351 -1.24 -16.18 13.24
N GLU A 352 -2.25 -15.62 12.58
CA GLU A 352 -2.08 -14.65 11.53
C GLU A 352 -1.81 -13.25 12.09
N GLN A 353 -0.75 -12.63 11.62
CA GLN A 353 -0.51 -11.20 11.80
C GLN A 353 -1.38 -10.43 10.82
N ARG A 354 -2.42 -9.79 11.32
CA ARG A 354 -3.35 -8.98 10.52
C ARG A 354 -2.70 -7.66 10.14
N THR A 355 -3.14 -7.10 9.01
CA THR A 355 -2.60 -5.88 8.44
C THR A 355 -3.70 -4.91 8.04
N ALA A 356 -3.43 -3.61 8.13
CA ALA A 356 -4.18 -2.57 7.45
C ALA A 356 -3.33 -2.03 6.29
N LEU A 357 -3.95 -1.80 5.15
CA LEU A 357 -3.32 -1.17 3.99
C LEU A 357 -4.00 0.17 3.74
N CYS A 358 -3.21 1.24 3.79
CA CYS A 358 -3.68 2.60 3.57
C CYS A 358 -3.03 3.22 2.34
N ALA A 359 -3.75 4.15 1.72
CA ALA A 359 -3.29 4.95 0.60
C ALA A 359 -3.64 6.42 0.85
N VAL A 360 -2.69 7.32 0.65
CA VAL A 360 -2.87 8.76 0.80
C VAL A 360 -2.76 9.43 -0.56
N LEU A 361 -3.75 10.26 -0.89
CA LEU A 361 -3.84 11.03 -2.12
C LEU A 361 -3.71 12.53 -1.77
N PRO A 362 -2.49 13.09 -1.78
CA PRO A 362 -2.25 14.46 -1.31
C PRO A 362 -3.01 15.52 -2.10
N ALA A 363 -3.13 15.35 -3.42
CA ALA A 363 -3.82 16.30 -4.27
C ALA A 363 -5.32 16.43 -3.96
N GLN A 364 -5.94 15.39 -3.41
CA GLN A 364 -7.35 15.34 -3.03
C GLN A 364 -7.57 15.48 -1.52
N ALA A 365 -6.51 15.51 -0.73
CA ALA A 365 -6.55 15.43 0.74
C ALA A 365 -7.41 14.25 1.22
N LEU A 366 -7.25 13.09 0.57
CA LEU A 366 -7.96 11.86 0.88
C LEU A 366 -7.00 10.79 1.38
N GLN A 367 -7.51 9.95 2.29
CA GLN A 367 -6.90 8.70 2.69
C GLN A 367 -7.92 7.58 2.52
N PHE A 368 -7.50 6.44 2.00
CA PHE A 368 -8.29 5.21 1.95
C PHE A 368 -7.57 4.12 2.71
N CYS A 369 -8.27 3.39 3.58
CA CYS A 369 -7.68 2.29 4.34
C CYS A 369 -8.57 1.04 4.30
N THR A 370 -7.96 -0.13 4.10
CA THR A 370 -8.66 -1.40 4.22
C THR A 370 -7.95 -2.34 5.19
N SER A 371 -8.73 -3.21 5.82
CA SER A 371 -8.21 -4.25 6.70
C SER A 371 -9.10 -5.49 6.69
N HIS A 372 -8.53 -6.60 7.19
CA HIS A 372 -9.26 -7.82 7.52
C HIS A 372 -8.85 -8.25 8.93
N PHE A 373 -9.77 -8.13 9.90
CA PHE A 373 -9.49 -8.45 11.30
C PHE A 373 -9.45 -9.96 11.55
N SER A 374 -8.97 -10.35 12.72
CA SER A 374 -8.98 -11.71 13.19
C SER A 374 -10.38 -12.31 13.17
N ALA A 375 -10.49 -13.59 12.86
CA ALA A 375 -11.79 -14.26 12.85
C ALA A 375 -12.28 -14.52 14.29
N GLY A 376 -13.61 -14.43 14.50
CA GLY A 376 -14.28 -14.69 15.78
C GLY A 376 -14.38 -16.15 16.17
N ILE A 377 -13.45 -16.99 15.73
CA ILE A 377 -13.46 -18.44 15.99
C ILE A 377 -12.50 -18.84 17.10
N THR A 378 -12.74 -19.99 17.70
CA THR A 378 -11.93 -20.52 18.82
C THR A 378 -10.43 -20.57 18.52
N GLN A 379 -10.09 -20.83 17.24
CA GLN A 379 -8.70 -20.94 16.81
C GLN A 379 -7.99 -19.60 16.67
N ASP A 380 -8.72 -18.48 16.51
CA ASP A 380 -8.13 -17.15 16.29
C ASP A 380 -8.42 -16.20 17.47
N ASP A 381 -9.55 -15.49 17.48
CA ASP A 381 -9.92 -14.52 18.52
C ASP A 381 -11.38 -14.70 18.97
N PRO A 382 -11.69 -15.74 19.79
CA PRO A 382 -13.04 -15.99 20.25
C PRO A 382 -13.60 -14.85 21.09
N VAL A 383 -14.89 -14.87 21.37
CA VAL A 383 -15.54 -13.97 22.34
C VAL A 383 -14.75 -13.97 23.65
N PRO A 384 -14.42 -12.77 24.22
CA PRO A 384 -14.97 -11.44 23.92
C PRO A 384 -14.27 -10.64 22.83
N GLY A 385 -13.47 -11.22 21.92
CA GLY A 385 -12.88 -10.53 20.77
C GLY A 385 -11.78 -9.54 21.17
N THR A 386 -10.89 -9.95 22.09
CA THR A 386 -9.87 -9.06 22.64
C THR A 386 -8.94 -8.49 21.58
N LYS A 387 -8.49 -9.33 20.64
CA LYS A 387 -7.59 -8.88 19.58
C LYS A 387 -8.32 -8.03 18.55
N ARG A 388 -9.56 -8.33 18.23
CA ARG A 388 -10.38 -7.47 17.35
C ARG A 388 -10.61 -6.09 17.97
N LYS A 389 -10.78 -5.98 19.30
CA LYS A 389 -10.82 -4.67 20.01
C LYS A 389 -9.51 -3.90 19.87
N GLU A 390 -8.37 -4.55 20.07
CA GLU A 390 -7.05 -3.95 19.89
C GLU A 390 -6.82 -3.55 18.42
N GLN A 391 -7.25 -4.38 17.45
CA GLN A 391 -7.16 -4.11 16.02
C GLN A 391 -8.03 -2.90 15.63
N ALA A 392 -9.26 -2.83 16.14
CA ALA A 392 -10.15 -1.69 15.90
C ALA A 392 -9.56 -0.39 16.48
N ALA A 393 -9.05 -0.42 17.72
CA ALA A 393 -8.42 0.73 18.32
C ALA A 393 -7.19 1.20 17.52
N LYS A 394 -6.35 0.25 17.07
CA LYS A 394 -5.17 0.59 16.24
C LYS A 394 -5.58 1.12 14.87
N LEU A 395 -6.63 0.57 14.25
CA LEU A 395 -7.14 1.09 12.99
C LEU A 395 -7.67 2.52 13.16
N GLN A 396 -8.39 2.82 14.23
CA GLN A 396 -8.86 4.18 14.55
C GLN A 396 -7.69 5.18 14.68
N GLU A 397 -6.62 4.79 15.36
CA GLU A 397 -5.39 5.57 15.44
C GLU A 397 -4.80 5.87 14.06
N ILE A 398 -4.72 4.84 13.20
CA ILE A 398 -4.18 4.96 11.83
C ILE A 398 -5.06 5.88 10.97
N VAL A 399 -6.36 5.64 10.91
CA VAL A 399 -7.27 6.36 10.00
C VAL A 399 -7.44 7.83 10.38
N HIS A 400 -7.33 8.16 11.66
CA HIS A 400 -7.38 9.54 12.12
C HIS A 400 -6.02 10.25 12.18
N SER A 401 -4.93 9.52 11.93
CA SER A 401 -3.59 10.06 12.04
C SER A 401 -3.29 11.21 11.08
N TYR A 402 -3.99 11.28 9.94
CA TYR A 402 -3.86 12.35 8.94
C TYR A 402 -4.93 13.46 9.07
N THR A 403 -5.93 13.29 9.94
CA THR A 403 -6.99 14.29 10.18
C THR A 403 -6.44 15.66 10.59
N PRO A 404 -5.41 15.77 11.47
CA PRO A 404 -4.83 17.08 11.82
C PRO A 404 -4.19 17.81 10.64
N ALA A 405 -3.79 17.08 9.58
CA ALA A 405 -3.27 17.65 8.34
C ALA A 405 -4.38 17.92 7.31
N GLY A 406 -5.65 17.82 7.68
CA GLY A 406 -6.80 18.14 6.82
C GLY A 406 -7.24 17.03 5.88
N TYR A 407 -6.72 15.81 6.03
CA TYR A 407 -7.16 14.67 5.22
C TYR A 407 -8.50 14.11 5.72
N ARG A 408 -9.32 13.66 4.78
CA ARG A 408 -10.54 12.91 5.02
C ARG A 408 -10.28 11.44 4.72
N THR A 409 -10.63 10.56 5.66
CA THR A 409 -10.36 9.13 5.52
C THR A 409 -11.65 8.36 5.29
N VAL A 410 -11.66 7.52 4.24
CA VAL A 410 -12.65 6.46 4.04
C VAL A 410 -11.97 5.13 4.29
N TYR A 411 -12.57 4.31 5.13
CA TYR A 411 -11.97 3.03 5.50
C TYR A 411 -13.01 1.93 5.66
N GLY A 412 -12.57 0.69 5.55
CA GLY A 412 -13.46 -0.44 5.66
C GLY A 412 -12.76 -1.78 5.47
N GLY A 413 -13.57 -2.81 5.35
CA GLY A 413 -13.12 -4.18 5.18
C GLY A 413 -13.99 -5.18 5.93
N ASP A 414 -13.54 -6.41 5.98
CA ASP A 414 -14.12 -7.45 6.85
C ASP A 414 -13.51 -7.32 8.25
N PHE A 415 -14.27 -6.77 9.18
CA PHE A 415 -13.82 -6.60 10.55
C PHE A 415 -14.17 -7.78 11.46
N ASN A 416 -14.87 -8.80 10.93
CA ASN A 416 -15.23 -10.01 11.68
C ASN A 416 -15.93 -9.74 13.03
N VAL A 417 -16.68 -8.66 13.13
CA VAL A 417 -17.47 -8.26 14.31
C VAL A 417 -18.81 -7.73 13.88
N VAL A 418 -19.82 -7.87 14.72
CA VAL A 418 -21.15 -7.31 14.47
C VAL A 418 -21.23 -5.85 14.92
N PRO A 419 -22.17 -5.05 14.37
CA PRO A 419 -22.38 -3.67 14.79
C PRO A 419 -22.85 -3.56 16.26
N PRO A 420 -22.70 -2.38 16.90
CA PRO A 420 -23.08 -2.19 18.30
C PRO A 420 -24.55 -2.51 18.62
N ASP A 421 -25.46 -2.28 17.69
CA ASP A 421 -26.89 -2.51 17.87
C ASP A 421 -27.39 -3.83 17.23
N SER A 422 -26.46 -4.72 16.87
CA SER A 422 -26.79 -6.01 16.27
C SER A 422 -27.70 -6.86 17.16
N ALA A 423 -28.62 -7.59 16.54
CA ALA A 423 -29.44 -8.59 17.24
C ALA A 423 -28.64 -9.88 17.57
N SER A 424 -27.46 -10.08 17.02
CA SER A 424 -26.61 -11.25 17.29
C SER A 424 -26.05 -11.19 18.71
N GLU A 425 -26.16 -12.28 19.46
CA GLU A 425 -25.60 -12.40 20.81
C GLU A 425 -24.26 -13.15 20.86
N ASP A 426 -23.87 -13.78 19.74
CA ASP A 426 -22.71 -14.67 19.70
C ASP A 426 -21.39 -13.93 19.37
N GLU A 427 -21.47 -12.62 19.10
CA GLU A 427 -20.33 -11.80 18.70
C GLU A 427 -20.19 -10.57 19.59
N PRO A 428 -18.97 -10.05 19.80
CA PRO A 428 -18.77 -8.84 20.60
C PRO A 428 -19.33 -7.61 19.88
N LYS A 429 -20.23 -6.88 20.54
CA LYS A 429 -20.91 -5.69 20.01
C LYS A 429 -20.16 -4.38 20.28
N ASP A 430 -19.17 -4.38 21.14
CA ASP A 430 -18.49 -3.18 21.64
C ASP A 430 -17.22 -2.83 20.86
N VAL A 431 -16.77 -3.69 19.94
CA VAL A 431 -15.51 -3.55 19.19
C VAL A 431 -15.47 -2.28 18.35
N LEU A 432 -16.56 -1.96 17.65
CA LEU A 432 -16.64 -0.82 16.73
C LEU A 432 -17.31 0.42 17.33
N THR A 433 -17.54 0.44 18.64
CA THR A 433 -18.22 1.59 19.29
C THR A 433 -17.49 2.91 19.05
N ALA A 434 -16.16 2.92 19.08
CA ALA A 434 -15.37 4.12 18.81
C ALA A 434 -15.47 4.56 17.33
N ALA A 435 -15.49 3.62 16.40
CA ALA A 435 -15.66 3.92 14.97
C ALA A 435 -17.02 4.58 14.70
N TYR A 436 -18.10 4.01 15.20
CA TYR A 436 -19.45 4.58 15.07
C TYR A 436 -19.64 5.91 15.85
N ALA A 437 -18.80 6.22 16.81
CA ALA A 437 -18.82 7.49 17.52
C ALA A 437 -18.06 8.61 16.78
N ALA A 438 -17.06 8.26 16.00
CA ALA A 438 -16.18 9.20 15.31
C ALA A 438 -16.59 9.45 13.86
N ASP A 439 -17.08 8.42 13.18
CA ASP A 439 -17.30 8.38 11.75
C ASP A 439 -18.71 7.85 11.43
N THR A 440 -19.17 8.10 10.20
CA THR A 440 -20.45 7.62 9.67
C THR A 440 -20.25 6.28 8.95
N GLU A 441 -20.94 5.25 9.38
CA GLU A 441 -20.96 3.98 8.67
C GLU A 441 -21.99 4.01 7.53
N CYS A 442 -21.62 3.45 6.40
CA CYS A 442 -22.37 3.52 5.14
C CYS A 442 -23.87 3.15 5.29
N ASP A 443 -24.21 2.08 6.01
CA ASP A 443 -25.59 1.56 6.15
C ASP A 443 -26.24 1.87 7.52
N GLU A 444 -25.62 2.74 8.33
CA GLU A 444 -26.18 3.16 9.62
C GLU A 444 -27.46 4.00 9.47
N GLY A 445 -28.24 4.10 10.52
CA GLY A 445 -29.52 4.83 10.49
C GLY A 445 -30.63 4.15 9.71
N ARG A 446 -30.34 3.01 9.08
CA ARG A 446 -31.31 2.29 8.27
C ARG A 446 -32.53 1.82 9.05
N TRP A 447 -32.33 1.43 10.30
CA TRP A 447 -33.41 1.01 11.20
C TRP A 447 -33.46 1.87 12.46
N SER A 448 -34.57 2.56 12.66
CA SER A 448 -34.76 3.48 13.80
C SER A 448 -34.57 2.82 15.17
N ALA A 449 -34.94 1.54 15.31
CA ALA A 449 -34.79 0.79 16.57
C ALA A 449 -33.34 0.30 16.83
N ARG A 450 -32.53 0.24 15.80
CA ARG A 450 -31.12 -0.23 15.82
C ARG A 450 -30.29 0.63 14.86
N PRO A 451 -30.05 1.91 15.21
CA PRO A 451 -29.46 2.84 14.27
C PRO A 451 -28.02 2.50 13.87
N ARG A 452 -27.26 1.83 14.75
CA ARG A 452 -25.88 1.38 14.46
C ARG A 452 -25.84 -0.10 14.03
N ASP A 453 -26.86 -0.55 13.32
CA ASP A 453 -26.91 -1.85 12.65
C ASP A 453 -27.03 -1.59 11.14
N GLY A 454 -27.12 -2.64 10.33
CA GLY A 454 -27.24 -2.52 8.89
C GLY A 454 -27.56 -3.84 8.23
N ARG A 455 -27.61 -3.85 6.89
CA ARG A 455 -27.84 -5.08 6.13
C ARG A 455 -26.71 -6.08 6.36
N ALA A 456 -27.09 -7.35 6.41
CA ALA A 456 -26.14 -8.43 6.52
C ALA A 456 -25.20 -8.46 5.30
N THR A 457 -23.93 -8.60 5.55
CA THR A 457 -22.89 -8.76 4.53
C THR A 457 -22.40 -10.20 4.43
N LYS A 458 -22.68 -11.03 5.43
CA LYS A 458 -22.37 -12.46 5.44
C LYS A 458 -23.61 -13.30 5.71
N PRO A 459 -24.10 -14.05 4.71
CA PRO A 459 -25.15 -15.05 4.94
C PRO A 459 -24.57 -16.28 5.65
N LEU A 460 -25.28 -16.76 6.67
CA LEU A 460 -24.99 -18.01 7.38
C LEU A 460 -26.26 -18.90 7.33
N ASP A 461 -26.06 -20.21 7.49
CA ASP A 461 -27.17 -21.17 7.36
C ASP A 461 -28.39 -20.84 8.22
N ASN A 462 -28.16 -20.33 9.45
CA ASN A 462 -29.26 -20.05 10.40
C ASN A 462 -29.46 -18.55 10.69
N ARG A 463 -28.58 -17.67 10.19
CA ARG A 463 -28.63 -16.24 10.44
C ARG A 463 -27.79 -15.47 9.43
N ASN A 464 -28.16 -14.22 9.20
CA ASN A 464 -27.36 -13.30 8.40
C ASN A 464 -26.75 -12.24 9.33
N ILE A 465 -25.45 -11.96 9.20
CA ILE A 465 -24.73 -10.99 10.04
C ILE A 465 -24.06 -9.93 9.18
N LYS A 466 -23.92 -8.72 9.75
CA LYS A 466 -23.10 -7.66 9.19
C LYS A 466 -21.72 -7.74 9.84
N ILE A 467 -20.67 -7.91 9.04
CA ILE A 467 -19.29 -7.94 9.49
C ILE A 467 -18.34 -7.19 8.55
N ASP A 468 -18.85 -6.75 7.39
CA ASP A 468 -18.13 -5.90 6.45
C ASP A 468 -18.65 -4.46 6.54
N TYR A 469 -17.76 -3.51 6.42
CA TYR A 469 -18.02 -2.10 6.71
C TYR A 469 -17.37 -1.16 5.70
N LEU A 470 -18.02 0.01 5.54
CA LEU A 470 -17.43 1.22 4.98
C LEU A 470 -17.75 2.39 5.92
N PHE A 471 -16.71 3.05 6.40
CA PHE A 471 -16.81 4.27 7.21
C PHE A 471 -16.29 5.47 6.43
N ALA A 472 -16.97 6.59 6.56
CA ALA A 472 -16.58 7.89 6.04
C ALA A 472 -16.51 8.90 7.19
N PRO A 473 -15.76 10.02 7.06
CA PRO A 473 -15.75 11.05 8.09
C PRO A 473 -17.17 11.54 8.40
N SER A 474 -17.49 11.80 9.67
CA SER A 474 -18.81 12.31 10.08
C SER A 474 -19.23 13.62 9.41
N SER A 475 -18.27 14.33 8.81
CA SER A 475 -18.52 15.52 7.98
C SER A 475 -18.90 15.21 6.52
N ALA A 476 -18.82 13.95 6.08
CA ALA A 476 -19.23 13.51 4.76
C ALA A 476 -20.72 13.15 4.76
N THR A 477 -21.38 13.39 3.63
CA THR A 477 -22.72 12.87 3.38
C THR A 477 -22.60 11.55 2.65
N VAL A 478 -23.14 10.48 3.23
CA VAL A 478 -23.30 9.20 2.55
C VAL A 478 -24.67 9.17 1.90
N GLU A 479 -24.71 9.43 0.59
CA GLU A 479 -25.99 9.53 -0.15
C GLU A 479 -26.64 8.19 -0.39
N SER A 480 -25.85 7.15 -0.57
CA SER A 480 -26.34 5.81 -0.81
C SER A 480 -25.39 4.77 -0.23
N CYS A 481 -25.95 3.72 0.31
CA CYS A 481 -25.22 2.51 0.65
C CYS A 481 -25.92 1.32 0.01
N ASP A 482 -25.21 0.45 -0.64
CA ASP A 482 -25.76 -0.75 -1.24
C ASP A 482 -25.03 -2.01 -0.77
N VAL A 483 -25.83 -3.03 -0.42
CA VAL A 483 -25.36 -4.35 -0.05
C VAL A 483 -26.18 -5.36 -0.86
N PRO A 484 -25.79 -5.65 -2.10
CA PRO A 484 -26.55 -6.55 -2.96
C PRO A 484 -26.50 -7.98 -2.43
N ALA A 485 -27.63 -8.43 -1.92
CA ALA A 485 -27.80 -9.78 -1.37
C ALA A 485 -27.91 -10.83 -2.50
N THR A 486 -26.90 -10.87 -3.36
CA THR A 486 -26.82 -11.89 -4.42
C THR A 486 -25.85 -12.98 -3.98
N THR A 487 -26.26 -14.24 -4.04
CA THR A 487 -25.37 -15.38 -3.87
C THR A 487 -24.29 -15.33 -4.94
N GLY A 488 -23.22 -14.66 -4.61
CA GLY A 488 -22.04 -14.55 -5.45
C GLY A 488 -21.11 -15.76 -5.28
N PRO A 489 -19.95 -15.72 -5.91
CA PRO A 489 -18.91 -16.74 -5.73
C PRO A 489 -18.19 -16.65 -4.37
N SER A 490 -18.33 -15.55 -3.65
CA SER A 490 -17.88 -15.36 -2.25
C SER A 490 -19.00 -15.69 -1.27
N ASP A 491 -18.65 -16.03 -0.06
CA ASP A 491 -19.57 -16.16 1.09
C ASP A 491 -19.87 -14.80 1.76
N HIS A 492 -19.36 -13.70 1.20
CA HIS A 492 -19.68 -12.33 1.59
C HIS A 492 -20.35 -11.56 0.45
N TYR A 493 -21.24 -10.65 0.82
CA TYR A 493 -21.76 -9.62 -0.08
C TYR A 493 -20.86 -8.39 -0.08
N PRO A 494 -20.65 -7.72 -1.21
CA PRO A 494 -19.94 -6.45 -1.23
C PRO A 494 -20.80 -5.38 -0.54
N ILE A 495 -20.13 -4.39 0.08
CA ILE A 495 -20.74 -3.16 0.54
C ILE A 495 -20.20 -2.01 -0.31
N MET A 496 -21.09 -1.14 -0.79
CA MET A 496 -20.79 -0.07 -1.73
C MET A 496 -21.46 1.23 -1.27
N GLY A 497 -20.70 2.29 -1.15
CA GLY A 497 -21.18 3.60 -0.73
C GLY A 497 -20.59 4.74 -1.56
#